data_5d26a436952bfce295349756ffe44795
#
_entry.id   5d26a436952bfce295349756ffe44795
#
_cell.length_a   1.000
_cell.length_b   1.000
_cell.length_c   1.000
_cell.angle_alpha   90.00
_cell.angle_beta   90.00
_cell.angle_gamma   90.00
#
_symmetry.space_group_name_H-M   'P 1'
#
loop_
_entity.id
_entity.type
_entity.pdbx_description
1 polymer ?
#
loop_
_entity_poly.entity_id
_entity_poly.type
_entity_poly.pdbx_seq_one_letter_code
_entity_poly.pdbx_strand_id
1 'polypeptide(L)'
;MNKQFSQLWAIALLSLALGFFAVEAQAQKPTGGGAKSNQGQTQITYGTVKIDGLDIFYREAGDRSKPTILLLHGFPTSSHMFRNLIPALADRFHLVAPDYPGFGQSAAPPVNEFNYTFDNLAGVIDKFTDTIGLKQYSLYVQDYGSPVGFRLALKNPGRVQALIVQNGNAYEEGLSEAAAPLKTFGETHDPKIGEALRGFLKPETTRYQYTEGARNLNRISPDTWTHDQSRLDRPGNAEIQLALFADYSSNVKSYPAWHEYLRKHQPPALIVWGRNDPFFTVKNIDGFRRDLKNVEVHLLDGGHFALEEYDRDIADYIRAFFASQKIK
;
A
#
# COMPACT_ATOMS: atom_id res chain seq x y z
N MET A 1 54.25 -23.12 35.65
CA MET A 1 54.87 -24.22 34.91
C MET A 1 54.43 -24.15 33.46
N ASN A 2 55.39 -23.85 32.66
CA ASN A 2 55.72 -24.21 31.29
C ASN A 2 54.77 -23.79 30.17
N LYS A 3 55.23 -22.81 29.40
CA LYS A 3 56.15 -22.73 28.23
C LYS A 3 55.35 -22.88 26.92
N GLN A 4 55.21 -21.79 26.17
CA GLN A 4 55.91 -21.46 24.91
C GLN A 4 55.84 -22.58 23.84
N PHE A 5 55.27 -22.22 22.67
CA PHE A 5 55.93 -22.49 21.39
C PHE A 5 55.48 -21.50 20.34
N SER A 6 56.46 -20.65 19.95
CA SER A 6 56.54 -19.88 18.74
C SER A 6 57.18 -20.69 17.62
N GLN A 7 56.83 -20.52 16.37
CA GLN A 7 57.69 -20.52 15.17
C GLN A 7 56.83 -20.56 13.91
N LEU A 8 56.82 -19.50 13.12
CA LEU A 8 57.65 -19.26 11.94
C LEU A 8 57.38 -20.25 10.79
N TRP A 9 56.70 -19.74 9.74
CA TRP A 9 56.87 -20.29 8.39
C TRP A 9 57.26 -19.22 7.41
N ALA A 10 58.41 -19.51 6.75
CA ALA A 10 59.10 -18.68 5.79
C ALA A 10 58.51 -18.85 4.37
N ILE A 11 58.65 -17.83 3.64
CA ILE A 11 58.59 -17.52 2.21
C ILE A 11 59.03 -18.68 1.30
N ALA A 12 58.22 -19.01 0.27
CA ALA A 12 58.67 -19.61 -0.97
C ALA A 12 58.13 -18.83 -2.16
N LEU A 13 58.96 -18.01 -2.77
CA LEU A 13 58.77 -17.41 -4.09
C LEU A 13 58.93 -18.49 -5.16
N LEU A 14 57.91 -18.71 -5.96
CA LEU A 14 58.04 -19.48 -7.22
C LEU A 14 57.59 -18.55 -8.36
N SER A 15 58.56 -18.14 -9.13
CA SER A 15 58.44 -17.41 -10.39
C SER A 15 57.86 -18.33 -11.47
N LEU A 16 56.66 -18.07 -11.97
CA LEU A 16 56.16 -18.67 -13.22
C LEU A 16 55.94 -17.57 -14.25
N ALA A 17 56.75 -17.62 -15.31
CA ALA A 17 56.62 -16.80 -16.51
C ALA A 17 55.37 -17.22 -17.26
N LEU A 18 54.37 -16.33 -17.41
CA LEU A 18 53.20 -16.51 -18.26
C LEU A 18 53.38 -15.71 -19.52
N GLY A 19 53.45 -16.42 -20.63
CA GLY A 19 53.47 -15.86 -21.97
C GLY A 19 52.15 -15.19 -22.30
N PHE A 20 52.24 -13.95 -22.75
CA PHE A 20 51.10 -13.19 -23.28
C PHE A 20 50.73 -13.76 -24.65
N PHE A 21 49.57 -14.40 -24.75
CA PHE A 21 48.82 -14.55 -25.98
C PHE A 21 47.87 -13.36 -26.09
N ALA A 22 48.17 -12.41 -26.95
CA ALA A 22 47.22 -11.37 -27.34
C ALA A 22 46.14 -12.01 -28.23
N VAL A 23 44.95 -12.17 -27.73
CA VAL A 23 43.77 -12.46 -28.54
C VAL A 23 43.20 -11.09 -28.95
N GLU A 24 43.35 -10.72 -30.20
CA GLU A 24 42.62 -9.61 -30.80
C GLU A 24 41.12 -9.95 -30.87
N ALA A 25 40.35 -9.36 -29.96
CA ALA A 25 38.90 -9.37 -30.02
C ALA A 25 38.47 -8.36 -31.11
N GLN A 26 38.09 -8.85 -32.28
CA GLN A 26 37.39 -8.06 -33.28
C GLN A 26 36.05 -7.64 -32.74
N ALA A 27 35.90 -6.35 -32.44
CA ALA A 27 34.63 -5.75 -32.09
C ALA A 27 33.70 -5.77 -33.31
N GLN A 28 32.74 -6.70 -33.33
CA GLN A 28 31.60 -6.65 -34.23
C GLN A 28 30.72 -5.47 -33.86
N LYS A 29 30.57 -4.49 -34.76
CA LYS A 29 29.55 -3.44 -34.65
C LYS A 29 28.15 -4.10 -34.61
N PRO A 30 27.30 -3.78 -33.65
CA PRO A 30 25.91 -4.23 -33.69
C PRO A 30 25.17 -3.46 -34.79
N THR A 31 24.86 -4.16 -35.87
CA THR A 31 23.85 -3.75 -36.84
C THR A 31 22.51 -4.22 -36.31
N GLY A 32 21.59 -3.31 -36.14
CA GLY A 32 20.24 -3.76 -35.99
C GLY A 32 19.42 -2.87 -35.06
N GLY A 33 18.36 -2.30 -35.64
CA GLY A 33 17.36 -1.52 -34.94
C GLY A 33 16.83 -2.26 -33.71
N GLY A 34 17.27 -1.84 -32.55
CA GLY A 34 16.75 -2.32 -31.29
C GLY A 34 15.36 -1.79 -31.09
N ALA A 35 14.36 -2.67 -31.09
CA ALA A 35 13.13 -2.38 -30.40
C ALA A 35 13.51 -1.90 -29.01
N LYS A 36 13.14 -0.66 -28.64
CA LYS A 36 13.33 -0.13 -27.29
C LYS A 36 12.69 -1.14 -26.33
N SER A 37 13.51 -1.82 -25.55
CA SER A 37 13.01 -2.82 -24.61
C SER A 37 12.10 -2.11 -23.62
N ASN A 38 10.87 -2.59 -23.47
CA ASN A 38 9.87 -2.13 -22.50
C ASN A 38 10.31 -2.35 -21.03
N GLN A 39 11.52 -2.84 -20.80
CA GLN A 39 12.05 -3.17 -19.47
C GLN A 39 12.16 -1.95 -18.51
N GLY A 40 12.32 -0.72 -19.03
CA GLY A 40 12.36 0.47 -18.20
C GLY A 40 11.01 0.91 -17.63
N GLN A 41 9.90 0.52 -18.27
CA GLN A 41 8.56 0.96 -17.87
C GLN A 41 7.94 0.14 -16.74
N THR A 42 8.40 -1.09 -16.53
CA THR A 42 7.89 -1.98 -15.47
C THR A 42 8.71 -1.90 -14.17
N GLN A 43 9.84 -1.19 -14.19
CA GLN A 43 10.69 -1.02 -13.01
C GLN A 43 10.07 0.00 -12.05
N ILE A 44 9.99 -0.37 -10.76
CA ILE A 44 9.56 0.56 -9.71
C ILE A 44 10.66 1.58 -9.47
N THR A 45 10.28 2.85 -9.47
CA THR A 45 11.09 3.97 -9.01
C THR A 45 10.61 4.45 -7.64
N TYR A 46 11.49 5.06 -6.89
CA TYR A 46 11.25 5.54 -5.54
C TYR A 46 11.52 7.03 -5.49
N GLY A 47 10.57 7.80 -4.99
CA GLY A 47 10.68 9.24 -4.90
C GLY A 47 10.28 9.76 -3.53
N THR A 48 10.67 10.99 -3.26
CA THR A 48 10.22 11.76 -2.10
C THR A 48 9.90 13.16 -2.56
N VAL A 49 8.77 13.70 -2.12
CA VAL A 49 8.35 15.07 -2.43
C VAL A 49 7.93 15.78 -1.14
N LYS A 50 8.24 17.10 -1.04
CA LYS A 50 7.81 17.90 0.11
C LYS A 50 6.39 18.39 -0.04
N ILE A 51 5.56 18.07 0.96
CA ILE A 51 4.17 18.54 1.08
C ILE A 51 4.03 19.21 2.45
N ASP A 52 3.78 20.51 2.46
CA ASP A 52 3.69 21.31 3.70
C ASP A 52 4.88 21.12 4.66
N GLY A 53 6.08 20.93 4.12
CA GLY A 53 7.29 20.68 4.89
C GLY A 53 7.54 19.21 5.23
N LEU A 54 6.58 18.32 5.03
CA LEU A 54 6.71 16.88 5.24
C LEU A 54 7.31 16.19 4.02
N ASP A 55 8.26 15.30 4.22
CA ASP A 55 8.80 14.42 3.18
C ASP A 55 7.83 13.24 2.97
N ILE A 56 7.16 13.23 1.82
CA ILE A 56 6.23 12.16 1.44
C ILE A 56 6.92 11.25 0.44
N PHE A 57 7.18 10.03 0.88
CA PHE A 57 7.74 8.97 0.04
C PHE A 57 6.66 8.34 -0.85
N TYR A 58 7.05 7.91 -2.04
CA TYR A 58 6.15 7.16 -2.92
C TYR A 58 6.90 6.19 -3.83
N ARG A 59 6.18 5.19 -4.31
CA ARG A 59 6.59 4.27 -5.38
C ARG A 59 5.87 4.66 -6.64
N GLU A 60 6.56 4.61 -7.77
CA GLU A 60 5.98 4.92 -9.08
C GLU A 60 6.50 3.94 -10.13
N ALA A 61 5.63 3.51 -11.05
CA ALA A 61 6.00 2.70 -12.21
C ALA A 61 5.00 2.90 -13.35
N GLY A 62 5.42 2.53 -14.55
CA GLY A 62 4.59 2.63 -15.74
C GLY A 62 4.71 3.97 -16.46
N ASP A 63 4.10 4.02 -17.63
CA ASP A 63 4.11 5.23 -18.47
C ASP A 63 3.04 6.21 -18.00
N ARG A 64 3.43 7.46 -17.72
CA ARG A 64 2.53 8.53 -17.28
C ARG A 64 1.42 8.89 -18.28
N SER A 65 1.52 8.45 -19.52
CA SER A 65 0.47 8.60 -20.54
C SER A 65 -0.64 7.55 -20.45
N LYS A 66 -0.45 6.52 -19.62
CA LYS A 66 -1.44 5.45 -19.39
C LYS A 66 -2.41 5.82 -18.26
N PRO A 67 -3.55 5.10 -18.17
CA PRO A 67 -4.48 5.29 -17.05
C PRO A 67 -3.75 5.19 -15.72
N THR A 68 -3.94 6.18 -14.86
CA THR A 68 -3.29 6.22 -13.55
C THR A 68 -4.11 5.49 -12.49
N ILE A 69 -3.45 4.65 -11.68
CA ILE A 69 -4.03 4.07 -10.46
C ILE A 69 -3.24 4.63 -9.26
N LEU A 70 -3.93 5.36 -8.40
CA LEU A 70 -3.42 5.82 -7.12
C LEU A 70 -3.70 4.74 -6.08
N LEU A 71 -2.63 4.14 -5.55
CA LEU A 71 -2.65 2.99 -4.65
C LEU A 71 -2.54 3.48 -3.20
N LEU A 72 -3.64 3.38 -2.45
CA LEU A 72 -3.77 3.88 -1.08
C LEU A 72 -3.80 2.72 -0.09
N HIS A 73 -2.73 2.62 0.70
CA HIS A 73 -2.52 1.55 1.68
C HIS A 73 -3.31 1.76 2.97
N GLY A 74 -3.29 0.75 3.84
CA GLY A 74 -3.91 0.77 5.16
C GLY A 74 -2.94 0.61 6.32
N PHE A 75 -3.50 0.31 7.49
CA PHE A 75 -2.79 -0.01 8.71
C PHE A 75 -2.49 -1.54 8.77
N PRO A 76 -1.35 -1.99 9.25
CA PRO A 76 -0.19 -1.21 9.72
C PRO A 76 0.86 -0.98 8.62
N THR A 77 0.51 -1.18 7.37
CA THR A 77 1.42 -1.26 6.23
C THR A 77 1.78 0.12 5.63
N SER A 78 2.29 0.10 4.41
CA SER A 78 2.69 1.25 3.61
C SER A 78 2.56 0.90 2.12
N SER A 79 3.05 1.74 1.22
CA SER A 79 3.15 1.40 -0.20
C SER A 79 3.92 0.10 -0.47
N HIS A 80 4.61 -0.46 0.54
CA HIS A 80 5.29 -1.74 0.45
C HIS A 80 4.33 -2.90 0.13
N MET A 81 3.07 -2.83 0.56
CA MET A 81 2.07 -3.85 0.22
C MET A 81 1.87 -4.03 -1.28
N PHE A 82 2.10 -2.97 -2.07
CA PHE A 82 1.90 -2.99 -3.52
C PHE A 82 3.14 -3.44 -4.31
N ARG A 83 4.22 -3.88 -3.65
CA ARG A 83 5.51 -4.23 -4.28
C ARG A 83 5.42 -5.28 -5.39
N ASN A 84 4.47 -6.22 -5.29
CA ASN A 84 4.23 -7.26 -6.30
C ASN A 84 3.18 -6.81 -7.34
N LEU A 85 2.16 -6.05 -6.94
CA LEU A 85 1.10 -5.57 -7.81
C LEU A 85 1.60 -4.52 -8.81
N ILE A 86 2.45 -3.59 -8.35
CA ILE A 86 2.97 -2.52 -9.21
C ILE A 86 3.66 -3.09 -10.46
N PRO A 87 4.68 -3.96 -10.39
CA PRO A 87 5.33 -4.49 -11.59
C PRO A 87 4.39 -5.35 -12.44
N ALA A 88 3.38 -6.00 -11.83
CA ALA A 88 2.39 -6.79 -12.55
C ALA A 88 1.45 -5.94 -13.42
N LEU A 89 1.31 -4.64 -13.16
CA LEU A 89 0.40 -3.73 -13.85
C LEU A 89 1.10 -2.64 -14.68
N ALA A 90 2.39 -2.40 -14.46
CA ALA A 90 3.11 -1.24 -14.99
C ALA A 90 3.28 -1.23 -16.53
N ASP A 91 3.04 -2.33 -17.21
CA ASP A 91 3.00 -2.40 -18.68
C ASP A 91 1.73 -1.75 -19.27
N ARG A 92 0.66 -1.64 -18.50
CA ARG A 92 -0.65 -1.11 -18.93
C ARG A 92 -1.06 0.17 -18.22
N PHE A 93 -0.55 0.44 -17.03
CA PHE A 93 -0.97 1.51 -16.14
C PHE A 93 0.20 2.34 -15.66
N HIS A 94 -0.06 3.59 -15.35
CA HIS A 94 0.77 4.41 -14.50
C HIS A 94 0.33 4.20 -13.05
N LEU A 95 1.24 3.80 -12.18
CA LEU A 95 0.98 3.38 -10.82
C LEU A 95 1.72 4.27 -9.85
N VAL A 96 1.02 4.82 -8.88
CA VAL A 96 1.58 5.70 -7.86
C VAL A 96 1.08 5.27 -6.48
N ALA A 97 1.99 4.99 -5.58
CA ALA A 97 1.70 4.52 -4.22
C ALA A 97 2.45 5.37 -3.20
N PRO A 98 1.84 6.42 -2.62
CA PRO A 98 2.44 7.20 -1.55
C PRO A 98 2.36 6.47 -0.21
N ASP A 99 3.31 6.78 0.70
CA ASP A 99 3.20 6.48 2.12
C ASP A 99 2.59 7.70 2.84
N TYR A 100 1.63 7.48 3.73
CA TYR A 100 1.07 8.58 4.54
C TYR A 100 2.06 9.09 5.58
N PRO A 101 1.92 10.35 6.07
CA PRO A 101 2.63 10.77 7.28
C PRO A 101 2.46 9.75 8.42
N GLY A 102 3.56 9.39 9.09
CA GLY A 102 3.55 8.37 10.15
C GLY A 102 3.71 6.93 9.67
N PHE A 103 3.68 6.68 8.35
CA PHE A 103 3.78 5.35 7.76
C PHE A 103 5.00 5.20 6.85
N GLY A 104 5.41 3.97 6.62
CA GLY A 104 6.43 3.59 5.65
C GLY A 104 7.71 4.39 5.75
N GLN A 105 8.11 5.02 4.65
CA GLN A 105 9.31 5.84 4.53
C GLN A 105 9.01 7.35 4.59
N SER A 106 7.74 7.74 4.72
CA SER A 106 7.35 9.15 4.87
C SER A 106 7.72 9.71 6.24
N ALA A 107 7.72 11.05 6.32
CA ALA A 107 7.93 11.77 7.57
C ALA A 107 6.93 11.33 8.65
N ALA A 108 7.40 11.25 9.88
CA ALA A 108 6.59 10.90 11.04
C ALA A 108 6.83 11.92 12.19
N PRO A 109 6.39 13.18 11.98
CA PRO A 109 6.52 14.18 13.02
C PRO A 109 5.75 13.77 14.29
N PRO A 110 6.17 14.21 15.48
CA PRO A 110 5.42 13.96 16.70
C PRO A 110 3.99 14.51 16.66
N VAL A 111 3.07 13.91 17.44
CA VAL A 111 1.65 14.30 17.47
C VAL A 111 1.37 15.76 17.89
N ASN A 112 2.33 16.43 18.52
CA ASN A 112 2.24 17.85 18.84
C ASN A 112 2.69 18.77 17.68
N GLU A 113 3.30 18.21 16.62
CA GLU A 113 3.73 18.95 15.42
C GLU A 113 2.84 18.67 14.22
N PHE A 114 2.20 17.51 14.17
CA PHE A 114 1.24 17.15 13.13
C PHE A 114 0.01 16.50 13.74
N ASN A 115 -1.17 17.04 13.42
CA ASN A 115 -2.43 16.48 13.88
C ASN A 115 -2.84 15.28 13.00
N TYR A 116 -2.66 14.06 13.52
CA TYR A 116 -2.97 12.82 12.83
C TYR A 116 -4.47 12.53 12.83
N THR A 117 -5.14 13.00 11.79
CA THR A 117 -6.54 12.70 11.47
C THR A 117 -6.65 12.20 10.04
N PHE A 118 -7.71 11.48 9.70
CA PHE A 118 -7.95 11.04 8.32
C PHE A 118 -8.18 12.23 7.37
N ASP A 119 -8.74 13.32 7.86
CA ASP A 119 -8.87 14.56 7.08
C ASP A 119 -7.50 15.15 6.71
N ASN A 120 -6.58 15.20 7.67
CA ASN A 120 -5.22 15.71 7.41
C ASN A 120 -4.41 14.76 6.53
N LEU A 121 -4.50 13.43 6.74
CA LEU A 121 -3.88 12.47 5.84
C LEU A 121 -4.38 12.65 4.42
N ALA A 122 -5.71 12.74 4.22
CA ALA A 122 -6.28 12.99 2.90
C ALA A 122 -5.85 14.33 2.32
N GLY A 123 -5.76 15.38 3.15
CA GLY A 123 -5.26 16.69 2.74
C GLY A 123 -3.82 16.67 2.23
N VAL A 124 -2.95 15.92 2.90
CA VAL A 124 -1.55 15.72 2.45
C VAL A 124 -1.51 14.96 1.12
N ILE A 125 -2.30 13.88 0.99
CA ILE A 125 -2.33 13.09 -0.25
C ILE A 125 -2.95 13.86 -1.41
N ASP A 126 -3.95 14.70 -1.17
CA ASP A 126 -4.51 15.58 -2.21
C ASP A 126 -3.43 16.53 -2.77
N LYS A 127 -2.72 17.25 -1.88
CA LYS A 127 -1.60 18.11 -2.27
C LYS A 127 -0.45 17.34 -2.93
N PHE A 128 -0.19 16.11 -2.48
CA PHE A 128 0.77 15.20 -3.13
C PHE A 128 0.36 14.94 -4.58
N THR A 129 -0.91 14.58 -4.84
CA THR A 129 -1.39 14.32 -6.21
C THR A 129 -1.26 15.55 -7.10
N ASP A 130 -1.51 16.75 -6.57
CA ASP A 130 -1.32 18.01 -7.30
C ASP A 130 0.16 18.26 -7.61
N THR A 131 1.04 18.06 -6.62
CA THR A 131 2.47 18.34 -6.74
C THR A 131 3.15 17.45 -7.78
N ILE A 132 2.76 16.17 -7.87
CA ILE A 132 3.30 15.25 -8.89
C ILE A 132 2.54 15.28 -10.22
N GLY A 133 1.51 16.15 -10.33
CA GLY A 133 0.77 16.44 -11.56
C GLY A 133 -0.28 15.40 -11.94
N LEU A 134 -0.81 14.62 -11.00
CA LEU A 134 -1.92 13.71 -11.27
C LEU A 134 -3.21 14.49 -11.39
N LYS A 135 -3.82 14.49 -12.58
CA LYS A 135 -5.08 15.21 -12.84
C LYS A 135 -6.31 14.31 -12.73
N GLN A 136 -6.19 13.08 -13.18
CA GLN A 136 -7.21 12.04 -13.11
C GLN A 136 -6.56 10.74 -12.69
N TYR A 137 -7.27 9.93 -11.91
CA TYR A 137 -6.79 8.63 -11.44
C TYR A 137 -7.97 7.74 -11.03
N SER A 138 -7.75 6.44 -11.09
CA SER A 138 -8.58 5.47 -10.37
C SER A 138 -8.00 5.25 -8.99
N LEU A 139 -8.85 5.11 -7.99
CA LEU A 139 -8.43 4.87 -6.61
C LEU A 139 -8.39 3.36 -6.35
N TYR A 140 -7.24 2.86 -5.92
CA TYR A 140 -7.15 1.57 -5.24
C TYR A 140 -7.09 1.86 -3.74
N VAL A 141 -8.05 1.33 -2.98
CA VAL A 141 -8.17 1.57 -1.55
C VAL A 141 -8.17 0.26 -0.77
N GLN A 142 -7.35 0.19 0.26
CA GLN A 142 -7.32 -0.91 1.23
C GLN A 142 -7.30 -0.31 2.63
N ASP A 143 -8.12 -0.82 3.56
CA ASP A 143 -8.19 -0.41 4.97
C ASP A 143 -8.26 1.12 5.12
N TYR A 144 -7.25 1.80 5.71
CA TYR A 144 -7.18 3.28 5.80
C TYR A 144 -7.13 3.97 4.44
N GLY A 145 -6.80 3.24 3.38
CA GLY A 145 -6.94 3.75 2.02
C GLY A 145 -8.37 4.15 1.69
N SER A 146 -9.39 3.49 2.26
CA SER A 146 -10.80 3.87 2.07
C SER A 146 -11.12 5.24 2.63
N PRO A 147 -10.93 5.55 3.92
CA PRO A 147 -11.20 6.88 4.45
C PRO A 147 -10.37 7.98 3.77
N VAL A 148 -9.13 7.71 3.39
CA VAL A 148 -8.32 8.69 2.64
C VAL A 148 -8.88 8.86 1.22
N GLY A 149 -9.11 7.78 0.49
CA GLY A 149 -9.59 7.80 -0.89
C GLY A 149 -10.98 8.41 -1.05
N PHE A 150 -11.93 8.11 -0.15
CA PHE A 150 -13.27 8.71 -0.19
C PHE A 150 -13.25 10.21 0.13
N ARG A 151 -12.33 10.69 0.98
CA ARG A 151 -12.14 12.12 1.20
C ARG A 151 -11.59 12.83 -0.04
N LEU A 152 -10.65 12.20 -0.75
CA LEU A 152 -10.18 12.70 -2.06
C LEU A 152 -11.33 12.75 -3.07
N ALA A 153 -12.16 11.70 -3.12
CA ALA A 153 -13.30 11.61 -4.03
C ALA A 153 -14.37 12.68 -3.73
N LEU A 154 -14.66 12.93 -2.46
CA LEU A 154 -15.57 14.02 -2.06
C LEU A 154 -15.05 15.40 -2.46
N LYS A 155 -13.76 15.63 -2.24
CA LYS A 155 -13.14 16.92 -2.53
C LYS A 155 -13.04 17.21 -4.03
N ASN A 156 -12.68 16.20 -4.81
CA ASN A 156 -12.39 16.32 -6.23
C ASN A 156 -13.08 15.21 -7.05
N PRO A 157 -14.42 15.16 -7.09
CA PRO A 157 -15.15 14.05 -7.71
C PRO A 157 -14.84 13.83 -9.18
N GLY A 158 -14.53 14.90 -9.93
CA GLY A 158 -14.16 14.83 -11.34
C GLY A 158 -12.78 14.23 -11.62
N ARG A 159 -11.94 14.00 -10.60
CA ARG A 159 -10.62 13.38 -10.76
C ARG A 159 -10.67 11.85 -10.67
N VAL A 160 -11.71 11.29 -10.04
CA VAL A 160 -11.83 9.86 -9.81
C VAL A 160 -12.52 9.18 -10.97
N GLN A 161 -11.80 8.31 -11.69
CA GLN A 161 -12.30 7.60 -12.87
C GLN A 161 -12.98 6.28 -12.51
N ALA A 162 -12.46 5.56 -11.51
CA ALA A 162 -12.99 4.30 -11.03
C ALA A 162 -12.53 4.02 -9.59
N LEU A 163 -13.17 3.06 -8.94
CA LEU A 163 -12.79 2.55 -7.63
C LEU A 163 -12.33 1.09 -7.74
N ILE A 164 -11.24 0.76 -7.08
CA ILE A 164 -10.80 -0.60 -6.80
C ILE A 164 -10.77 -0.71 -5.29
N VAL A 165 -11.65 -1.52 -4.71
CA VAL A 165 -11.81 -1.65 -3.26
C VAL A 165 -11.35 -3.04 -2.84
N GLN A 166 -10.27 -3.10 -2.08
CA GLN A 166 -9.79 -4.33 -1.45
C GLN A 166 -9.94 -4.19 0.07
N ASN A 167 -10.83 -4.99 0.66
CA ASN A 167 -10.98 -5.04 2.13
C ASN A 167 -10.99 -3.63 2.76
N GLY A 168 -11.71 -2.71 2.14
CA GLY A 168 -11.80 -1.30 2.50
C GLY A 168 -13.21 -0.94 2.97
N ASN A 169 -13.35 -0.53 4.23
CA ASN A 169 -14.65 -0.27 4.82
C ASN A 169 -15.22 1.10 4.42
N ALA A 170 -16.48 1.12 4.04
CA ALA A 170 -17.24 2.34 3.77
C ALA A 170 -18.68 2.31 4.33
N TYR A 171 -19.05 1.24 5.02
CA TYR A 171 -20.39 1.01 5.55
C TYR A 171 -20.31 0.50 6.99
N GLU A 172 -21.19 0.99 7.85
CA GLU A 172 -21.18 0.60 9.26
C GLU A 172 -21.48 -0.90 9.47
N GLU A 173 -22.37 -1.47 8.65
CA GLU A 173 -22.67 -2.91 8.64
C GLU A 173 -21.48 -3.80 8.24
N GLY A 174 -20.46 -3.21 7.66
CA GLY A 174 -19.21 -3.89 7.31
C GLY A 174 -18.20 -4.00 8.43
N LEU A 175 -18.33 -3.24 9.51
CA LEU A 175 -17.45 -3.33 10.66
C LEU A 175 -17.74 -4.62 11.45
N SER A 176 -16.68 -5.39 11.75
CA SER A 176 -16.78 -6.56 12.62
C SER A 176 -16.74 -6.14 14.09
N GLU A 177 -17.01 -7.11 14.99
CA GLU A 177 -16.83 -6.90 16.44
C GLU A 177 -15.36 -6.57 16.80
N ALA A 178 -14.41 -7.10 16.06
CA ALA A 178 -12.97 -6.80 16.27
C ALA A 178 -12.62 -5.33 15.96
N ALA A 179 -13.37 -4.69 15.04
CA ALA A 179 -13.17 -3.28 14.70
C ALA A 179 -14.01 -2.33 15.59
N ALA A 180 -15.01 -2.82 16.30
CA ALA A 180 -15.89 -2.01 17.15
C ALA A 180 -15.16 -1.15 18.20
N PRO A 181 -14.08 -1.62 18.86
CA PRO A 181 -13.33 -0.80 19.83
C PRO A 181 -12.76 0.49 19.23
N LEU A 182 -12.39 0.50 17.93
CA LEU A 182 -11.90 1.71 17.25
C LEU A 182 -12.99 2.80 17.20
N LYS A 183 -14.22 2.42 16.82
CA LYS A 183 -15.36 3.33 16.81
C LYS A 183 -15.62 3.88 18.22
N THR A 184 -15.71 3.00 19.23
CA THR A 184 -15.99 3.39 20.62
C THR A 184 -14.89 4.31 21.17
N PHE A 185 -13.61 4.01 20.89
CA PHE A 185 -12.51 4.87 21.31
C PHE A 185 -12.60 6.25 20.69
N GLY A 186 -12.90 6.32 19.39
CA GLY A 186 -13.06 7.60 18.69
C GLY A 186 -14.26 8.43 19.17
N GLU A 187 -15.26 7.82 19.78
CA GLU A 187 -16.43 8.50 20.35
C GLU A 187 -16.20 8.95 21.81
N THR A 188 -15.51 8.14 22.60
CA THR A 188 -15.41 8.32 24.06
C THR A 188 -14.07 8.83 24.54
N HIS A 189 -12.99 8.58 23.76
CA HIS A 189 -11.60 8.80 24.19
C HIS A 189 -11.27 8.15 25.53
N ASP A 190 -11.94 7.03 25.88
CA ASP A 190 -11.70 6.31 27.13
C ASP A 190 -10.24 5.80 27.17
N PRO A 191 -9.44 6.24 28.17
CA PRO A 191 -8.03 5.83 28.27
C PRO A 191 -7.84 4.31 28.40
N LYS A 192 -8.81 3.58 28.96
CA LYS A 192 -8.75 2.12 29.09
C LYS A 192 -8.88 1.43 27.73
N ILE A 193 -9.76 1.96 26.87
CA ILE A 193 -9.91 1.47 25.50
C ILE A 193 -8.66 1.81 24.72
N GLY A 194 -8.15 3.04 24.83
CA GLY A 194 -6.89 3.46 24.20
C GLY A 194 -5.70 2.56 24.58
N GLU A 195 -5.57 2.21 25.86
CA GLU A 195 -4.53 1.30 26.32
C GLU A 195 -4.71 -0.12 25.75
N ALA A 196 -5.93 -0.62 25.70
CA ALA A 196 -6.23 -1.92 25.07
C ALA A 196 -5.89 -1.94 23.58
N LEU A 197 -6.13 -0.82 22.87
CA LEU A 197 -5.82 -0.66 21.44
C LEU A 197 -4.31 -0.64 21.15
N ARG A 198 -3.43 -0.38 22.14
CA ARG A 198 -1.98 -0.61 21.98
C ARG A 198 -1.65 -2.06 21.66
N GLY A 199 -2.56 -2.99 21.95
CA GLY A 199 -2.46 -4.38 21.51
C GLY A 199 -2.37 -4.55 20.00
N PHE A 200 -2.97 -3.65 19.21
CA PHE A 200 -2.88 -3.66 17.75
C PHE A 200 -1.48 -3.33 17.21
N LEU A 201 -0.62 -2.73 18.05
CA LEU A 201 0.75 -2.33 17.67
C LEU A 201 1.78 -3.41 17.97
N LYS A 202 1.37 -4.54 18.56
CA LYS A 202 2.27 -5.64 18.93
C LYS A 202 2.61 -6.53 17.73
N PRO A 203 3.83 -7.12 17.70
CA PRO A 203 4.26 -8.00 16.62
C PRO A 203 3.30 -9.17 16.33
N GLU A 204 2.70 -9.73 17.39
CA GLU A 204 1.75 -10.83 17.27
C GLU A 204 0.50 -10.39 16.52
N THR A 205 0.00 -9.18 16.79
CA THR A 205 -1.19 -8.64 16.14
C THR A 205 -0.87 -8.19 14.71
N THR A 206 0.31 -7.61 14.47
CA THR A 206 0.75 -7.31 13.10
C THR A 206 0.78 -8.57 12.26
N ARG A 207 1.39 -9.65 12.77
CA ARG A 207 1.39 -10.95 12.07
C ARG A 207 -0.03 -11.50 11.89
N TYR A 208 -0.88 -11.43 12.93
CA TYR A 208 -2.27 -11.89 12.87
C TYR A 208 -3.05 -11.24 11.72
N GLN A 209 -2.88 -9.93 11.49
CA GLN A 209 -3.54 -9.22 10.41
C GLN A 209 -3.21 -9.80 9.03
N TYR A 210 -1.98 -10.31 8.83
CA TYR A 210 -1.55 -10.95 7.58
C TYR A 210 -1.99 -12.40 7.45
N THR A 211 -2.09 -13.11 8.57
CA THR A 211 -2.23 -14.58 8.56
C THR A 211 -3.65 -15.06 8.87
N GLU A 212 -4.45 -14.27 9.59
CA GLU A 212 -5.81 -14.67 9.91
C GLU A 212 -6.71 -14.63 8.66
N GLY A 213 -7.46 -15.70 8.46
CA GLY A 213 -8.32 -15.88 7.29
C GLY A 213 -7.56 -16.18 5.99
N ALA A 214 -6.23 -16.17 5.99
CA ALA A 214 -5.43 -16.52 4.84
C ALA A 214 -5.56 -18.01 4.49
N ARG A 215 -5.68 -18.32 3.19
CA ARG A 215 -5.85 -19.69 2.70
C ARG A 215 -4.52 -20.46 2.66
N ASN A 216 -3.47 -19.78 2.25
CA ASN A 216 -2.16 -20.40 2.04
C ASN A 216 -1.03 -19.54 2.63
N LEU A 217 -0.71 -19.80 3.88
CA LEU A 217 0.34 -19.07 4.61
C LEU A 217 1.71 -19.15 3.95
N ASN A 218 1.98 -20.18 3.14
CA ASN A 218 3.26 -20.33 2.44
C ASN A 218 3.43 -19.31 1.29
N ARG A 219 2.36 -18.60 0.89
CA ARG A 219 2.42 -17.52 -0.10
C ARG A 219 2.69 -16.16 0.52
N ILE A 220 2.57 -16.02 1.83
CA ILE A 220 2.75 -14.75 2.53
C ILE A 220 4.19 -14.69 3.05
N SER A 221 4.99 -13.76 2.53
CA SER A 221 6.36 -13.57 3.00
C SER A 221 6.38 -13.04 4.44
N PRO A 222 7.18 -13.63 5.35
CA PRO A 222 7.39 -13.07 6.68
C PRO A 222 7.94 -11.64 6.66
N ASP A 223 8.60 -11.24 5.59
CA ASP A 223 9.13 -9.88 5.42
C ASP A 223 8.02 -8.82 5.48
N THR A 224 6.78 -9.17 5.14
CA THR A 224 5.63 -8.25 5.16
C THR A 224 5.42 -7.68 6.56
N TRP A 225 5.06 -8.54 7.51
CA TRP A 225 4.78 -8.09 8.87
C TRP A 225 6.04 -7.68 9.65
N THR A 226 7.21 -8.24 9.30
CA THR A 226 8.48 -7.83 9.90
C THR A 226 8.84 -6.41 9.48
N HIS A 227 8.66 -6.09 8.19
CA HIS A 227 8.87 -4.74 7.67
C HIS A 227 7.94 -3.75 8.36
N ASP A 228 6.64 -4.04 8.40
CA ASP A 228 5.65 -3.12 8.96
C ASP A 228 5.83 -2.95 10.47
N GLN A 229 6.12 -4.03 11.21
CA GLN A 229 6.43 -3.94 12.63
C GLN A 229 7.63 -3.01 12.88
N SER A 230 8.67 -3.10 12.06
CA SER A 230 9.83 -2.21 12.19
C SER A 230 9.47 -0.72 12.06
N ARG A 231 8.36 -0.41 11.37
CA ARG A 231 7.84 0.97 11.23
C ARG A 231 6.96 1.35 12.41
N LEU A 232 6.15 0.42 12.91
CA LEU A 232 5.38 0.62 14.14
C LEU A 232 6.27 0.85 15.37
N ASP A 233 7.41 0.16 15.44
CA ASP A 233 8.35 0.23 16.55
C ASP A 233 9.19 1.52 16.56
N ARG A 234 9.04 2.40 15.56
CA ARG A 234 9.74 3.69 15.59
C ARG A 234 9.34 4.53 16.82
N PRO A 235 10.28 5.22 17.46
CA PRO A 235 9.96 6.12 18.56
C PRO A 235 8.84 7.11 18.20
N GLY A 236 7.82 7.22 19.05
CA GLY A 236 6.67 8.11 18.85
C GLY A 236 5.57 7.55 17.91
N ASN A 237 5.80 6.44 17.21
CA ASN A 237 4.81 5.94 16.27
C ASN A 237 3.56 5.36 16.97
N ALA A 238 3.71 4.81 18.16
CA ALA A 238 2.56 4.33 18.94
C ALA A 238 1.54 5.45 19.22
N GLU A 239 1.99 6.65 19.54
CA GLU A 239 1.16 7.83 19.75
C GLU A 239 0.48 8.27 18.45
N ILE A 240 1.19 8.19 17.33
CA ILE A 240 0.64 8.46 15.99
C ILE A 240 -0.54 7.53 15.69
N GLN A 241 -0.33 6.22 15.88
CA GLN A 241 -1.38 5.24 15.60
C GLN A 241 -2.57 5.39 16.55
N LEU A 242 -2.33 5.66 17.83
CA LEU A 242 -3.40 5.94 18.80
C LEU A 242 -4.21 7.19 18.42
N ALA A 243 -3.56 8.24 17.90
CA ALA A 243 -4.28 9.42 17.40
C ALA A 243 -5.20 9.07 16.24
N LEU A 244 -4.76 8.23 15.30
CA LEU A 244 -5.59 7.76 14.19
C LEU A 244 -6.72 6.82 14.66
N PHE A 245 -6.47 5.95 15.66
CA PHE A 245 -7.52 5.14 16.28
C PHE A 245 -8.57 6.03 16.95
N ALA A 246 -8.14 7.10 17.63
CA ALA A 246 -9.04 8.09 18.25
C ALA A 246 -9.84 8.89 17.21
N ASP A 247 -9.31 9.09 15.99
CA ASP A 247 -10.04 9.75 14.90
C ASP A 247 -10.92 8.79 14.08
N TYR A 248 -10.89 7.47 14.35
CA TYR A 248 -11.60 6.51 13.51
C TYR A 248 -13.12 6.76 13.42
N SER A 249 -13.73 7.27 14.50
CA SER A 249 -15.17 7.62 14.50
C SER A 249 -15.52 8.70 13.47
N SER A 250 -14.57 9.54 13.05
CA SER A 250 -14.75 10.53 12.00
C SER A 250 -15.07 9.88 10.65
N ASN A 251 -14.55 8.66 10.41
CA ASN A 251 -14.83 7.89 9.20
C ASN A 251 -16.29 7.44 9.19
N VAL A 252 -16.77 6.85 10.30
CA VAL A 252 -18.16 6.38 10.42
C VAL A 252 -19.13 7.56 10.24
N LYS A 253 -18.83 8.72 10.84
CA LYS A 253 -19.61 9.94 10.66
C LYS A 253 -19.62 10.43 9.20
N SER A 254 -18.60 10.10 8.41
CA SER A 254 -18.48 10.50 7.01
C SER A 254 -19.17 9.53 6.04
N TYR A 255 -19.54 8.32 6.45
CA TYR A 255 -20.19 7.32 5.57
C TYR A 255 -21.40 7.85 4.81
N PRO A 256 -22.35 8.59 5.41
CA PRO A 256 -23.49 9.14 4.65
C PRO A 256 -23.06 10.00 3.46
N ALA A 257 -22.01 10.82 3.62
CA ALA A 257 -21.50 11.65 2.54
C ALA A 257 -20.79 10.81 1.45
N TRP A 258 -20.08 9.73 1.84
CA TRP A 258 -19.49 8.78 0.88
C TRP A 258 -20.56 8.05 0.08
N HIS A 259 -21.64 7.60 0.73
CA HIS A 259 -22.77 6.96 0.05
C HIS A 259 -23.46 7.93 -0.92
N GLU A 260 -23.63 9.21 -0.53
CA GLU A 260 -24.17 10.22 -1.43
C GLU A 260 -23.27 10.43 -2.66
N TYR A 261 -21.95 10.51 -2.45
CA TYR A 261 -20.97 10.56 -3.55
C TYR A 261 -21.14 9.36 -4.50
N LEU A 262 -21.20 8.14 -3.97
CA LEU A 262 -21.35 6.93 -4.78
C LEU A 262 -22.63 6.97 -5.59
N ARG A 263 -23.76 7.31 -4.98
CA ARG A 263 -25.07 7.41 -5.66
C ARG A 263 -25.11 8.52 -6.73
N LYS A 264 -24.44 9.64 -6.46
CA LYS A 264 -24.46 10.81 -7.36
C LYS A 264 -23.51 10.63 -8.54
N HIS A 265 -22.29 10.18 -8.29
CA HIS A 265 -21.22 10.16 -9.30
C HIS A 265 -21.09 8.81 -10.00
N GLN A 266 -21.60 7.74 -9.43
CA GLN A 266 -21.64 6.39 -10.01
C GLN A 266 -20.30 5.93 -10.62
N PRO A 267 -19.16 6.07 -9.92
CA PRO A 267 -17.91 5.58 -10.46
C PRO A 267 -18.01 4.05 -10.66
N PRO A 268 -17.54 3.51 -11.79
CA PRO A 268 -17.45 2.06 -11.92
C PRO A 268 -16.53 1.51 -10.83
N ALA A 269 -16.91 0.39 -10.22
CA ALA A 269 -16.19 -0.18 -9.08
C ALA A 269 -15.85 -1.66 -9.29
N LEU A 270 -14.59 -1.99 -9.05
CA LEU A 270 -14.09 -3.35 -8.87
C LEU A 270 -13.88 -3.59 -7.38
N ILE A 271 -14.53 -4.60 -6.85
CA ILE A 271 -14.37 -5.02 -5.46
C ILE A 271 -13.67 -6.37 -5.44
N VAL A 272 -12.48 -6.43 -4.84
CA VAL A 272 -11.74 -7.65 -4.56
C VAL A 272 -11.68 -7.82 -3.05
N TRP A 273 -12.20 -8.92 -2.53
CA TRP A 273 -12.40 -9.03 -1.08
C TRP A 273 -11.98 -10.39 -0.54
N GLY A 274 -11.06 -10.39 0.41
CA GLY A 274 -10.78 -11.56 1.23
C GLY A 274 -11.96 -11.84 2.16
N ARG A 275 -12.73 -12.91 1.86
CA ARG A 275 -13.99 -13.20 2.55
C ARG A 275 -13.83 -13.51 4.05
N ASN A 276 -12.64 -13.90 4.45
CA ASN A 276 -12.31 -14.29 5.82
C ASN A 276 -11.70 -13.15 6.62
N ASP A 277 -11.82 -11.90 6.16
CA ASP A 277 -11.31 -10.71 6.85
C ASP A 277 -11.91 -10.60 8.25
N PRO A 278 -11.09 -10.61 9.33
CA PRO A 278 -11.59 -10.51 10.69
C PRO A 278 -12.06 -9.10 11.07
N PHE A 279 -11.69 -8.06 10.31
CA PHE A 279 -11.95 -6.66 10.62
C PHE A 279 -13.10 -6.10 9.80
N PHE A 280 -13.12 -6.34 8.48
CA PHE A 280 -14.12 -5.82 7.57
C PHE A 280 -14.84 -6.94 6.84
N THR A 281 -16.10 -7.08 7.15
CA THR A 281 -16.92 -8.20 6.66
C THR A 281 -17.41 -7.97 5.23
N VAL A 282 -17.77 -9.05 4.56
CA VAL A 282 -18.37 -9.04 3.22
C VAL A 282 -19.66 -8.22 3.11
N LYS A 283 -20.29 -7.85 4.23
CA LYS A 283 -21.48 -6.98 4.25
C LYS A 283 -21.21 -5.60 3.61
N ASN A 284 -19.96 -5.14 3.58
CA ASN A 284 -19.59 -3.95 2.81
C ASN A 284 -19.99 -4.05 1.33
N ILE A 285 -19.88 -5.23 0.75
CA ILE A 285 -20.17 -5.47 -0.68
C ILE A 285 -21.65 -5.19 -0.97
N ASP A 286 -22.54 -5.54 -0.07
CA ASP A 286 -23.97 -5.26 -0.23
C ASP A 286 -24.24 -3.76 -0.19
N GLY A 287 -23.52 -3.02 0.64
CA GLY A 287 -23.54 -1.56 0.65
C GLY A 287 -23.12 -0.95 -0.71
N PHE A 288 -21.99 -1.38 -1.26
CA PHE A 288 -21.54 -0.91 -2.58
C PHE A 288 -22.54 -1.27 -3.68
N ARG A 289 -23.11 -2.48 -3.67
CA ARG A 289 -24.14 -2.89 -4.66
C ARG A 289 -25.44 -2.10 -4.53
N ARG A 290 -25.77 -1.64 -3.33
CA ARG A 290 -26.95 -0.77 -3.08
C ARG A 290 -26.77 0.62 -3.67
N ASP A 291 -25.57 1.18 -3.57
CA ASP A 291 -25.29 2.57 -3.93
C ASP A 291 -24.72 2.76 -5.35
N LEU A 292 -24.14 1.71 -5.96
CA LEU A 292 -23.55 1.74 -7.29
C LEU A 292 -24.28 0.79 -8.25
N LYS A 293 -24.43 1.23 -9.52
CA LYS A 293 -25.07 0.44 -10.59
C LYS A 293 -24.07 -0.50 -11.29
N ASN A 294 -22.79 -0.11 -11.31
CA ASN A 294 -21.74 -0.84 -12.03
C ASN A 294 -20.67 -1.32 -11.03
N VAL A 295 -20.87 -2.51 -10.48
CA VAL A 295 -20.01 -3.13 -9.48
C VAL A 295 -19.64 -4.54 -9.93
N GLU A 296 -18.36 -4.75 -10.18
CA GLU A 296 -17.78 -6.08 -10.38
C GLU A 296 -17.20 -6.58 -9.04
N VAL A 297 -17.46 -7.83 -8.67
CA VAL A 297 -17.07 -8.37 -7.36
C VAL A 297 -16.36 -9.70 -7.52
N HIS A 298 -15.17 -9.81 -6.91
CA HIS A 298 -14.41 -11.05 -6.76
C HIS A 298 -14.17 -11.35 -5.29
N LEU A 299 -14.78 -12.45 -4.81
CA LEU A 299 -14.56 -12.96 -3.45
C LEU A 299 -13.40 -13.94 -3.46
N LEU A 300 -12.37 -13.61 -2.70
CA LEU A 300 -11.16 -14.40 -2.54
C LEU A 300 -11.25 -15.21 -1.23
N ASP A 301 -10.73 -16.43 -1.24
CA ASP A 301 -10.63 -17.27 -0.04
C ASP A 301 -9.38 -16.87 0.77
N GLY A 302 -9.35 -15.62 1.25
CA GLY A 302 -8.22 -14.98 1.92
C GLY A 302 -8.69 -14.04 3.02
N GLY A 303 -7.72 -13.52 3.80
CA GLY A 303 -7.93 -12.60 4.92
C GLY A 303 -7.88 -11.12 4.51
N HIS A 304 -7.55 -10.28 5.49
CA HIS A 304 -7.48 -8.82 5.35
C HIS A 304 -6.46 -8.36 4.31
N PHE A 305 -5.29 -8.99 4.27
CA PHE A 305 -4.24 -8.72 3.27
C PHE A 305 -4.32 -9.69 2.08
N ALA A 306 -5.51 -9.82 1.48
CA ALA A 306 -5.73 -10.71 0.34
C ALA A 306 -4.73 -10.51 -0.81
N LEU A 307 -4.18 -9.31 -0.98
CA LEU A 307 -3.18 -9.01 -2.00
C LEU A 307 -1.89 -9.85 -1.86
N GLU A 308 -1.53 -10.27 -0.65
CA GLU A 308 -0.33 -11.09 -0.43
C GLU A 308 -0.44 -12.50 -1.04
N GLU A 309 -1.66 -13.03 -1.09
CA GLU A 309 -1.92 -14.36 -1.65
C GLU A 309 -2.33 -14.30 -3.13
N TYR A 310 -3.02 -13.23 -3.55
CA TYR A 310 -3.76 -13.12 -4.81
C TYR A 310 -3.28 -11.95 -5.68
N ASP A 311 -2.02 -11.54 -5.56
CA ASP A 311 -1.44 -10.41 -6.30
C ASP A 311 -1.65 -10.51 -7.83
N ARG A 312 -1.47 -11.71 -8.40
CA ARG A 312 -1.65 -11.97 -9.84
C ARG A 312 -3.12 -11.98 -10.23
N ASP A 313 -3.97 -12.67 -9.47
CA ASP A 313 -5.41 -12.72 -9.75
C ASP A 313 -6.01 -11.31 -9.68
N ILE A 314 -5.63 -10.51 -8.69
CA ILE A 314 -6.07 -9.11 -8.54
C ILE A 314 -5.57 -8.26 -9.72
N ALA A 315 -4.32 -8.46 -10.17
CA ALA A 315 -3.80 -7.77 -11.35
C ALA A 315 -4.61 -8.11 -12.61
N ASP A 316 -4.98 -9.39 -12.79
CA ASP A 316 -5.79 -9.83 -13.94
C ASP A 316 -7.21 -9.27 -13.87
N TYR A 317 -7.85 -9.24 -12.70
CA TYR A 317 -9.16 -8.60 -12.52
C TYR A 317 -9.11 -7.11 -12.85
N ILE A 318 -8.08 -6.39 -12.39
CA ILE A 318 -7.89 -4.97 -12.71
C ILE A 318 -7.77 -4.76 -14.23
N ARG A 319 -6.96 -5.57 -14.92
CA ARG A 319 -6.79 -5.50 -16.37
C ARG A 319 -8.12 -5.73 -17.11
N ALA A 320 -8.86 -6.77 -16.73
CA ALA A 320 -10.15 -7.10 -17.32
C ALA A 320 -11.19 -6.00 -17.07
N PHE A 321 -11.25 -5.49 -15.83
CA PHE A 321 -12.17 -4.43 -15.44
C PHE A 321 -11.92 -3.14 -16.25
N PHE A 322 -10.68 -2.66 -16.34
CA PHE A 322 -10.37 -1.45 -17.12
C PHE A 322 -10.67 -1.63 -18.61
N ALA A 323 -10.42 -2.81 -19.16
CA ALA A 323 -10.74 -3.10 -20.55
C ALA A 323 -12.28 -3.08 -20.79
N SER A 324 -13.07 -3.65 -19.88
CA SER A 324 -14.53 -3.69 -19.96
C SER A 324 -15.16 -2.30 -19.81
N GLN A 325 -14.63 -1.49 -18.89
CA GLN A 325 -15.14 -0.14 -18.59
C GLN A 325 -14.62 0.93 -19.55
N LYS A 326 -13.68 0.60 -20.46
CA LYS A 326 -13.05 1.54 -21.41
C LYS A 326 -12.42 2.77 -20.70
N ILE A 327 -11.92 2.59 -19.50
CA ILE A 327 -11.22 3.63 -18.72
C ILE A 327 -9.89 3.91 -19.44
N LYS A 328 -9.66 5.23 -19.74
CA LYS A 328 -8.50 5.69 -20.50
C LYS A 328 -7.56 6.50 -19.62
#